data_a0cd3818154bcfa20b91e4dc85e3eb9d
#
_entry.id   a0cd3818154bcfa20b91e4dc85e3eb9d
#
_cell.length_a   1.000
_cell.length_b   1.000
_cell.length_c   1.000
_cell.angle_alpha   90.00
_cell.angle_beta   90.00
_cell.angle_gamma   90.00
#
_symmetry.space_group_name_H-M   'P 1'
#
loop_
_entity.id
_entity.type
_entity.pdbx_description
1 polymer ?
#
loop_
_entity_poly.entity_id
_entity_poly.type
_entity_poly.pdbx_seq_one_letter_code
_entity_poly.pdbx_strand_id
1 'polypeptide(L)'
;MTTNHSSGSFVLFFNNIMTLEQAKEKRLTEHFTLYEMMRSETAETHNIDNTPDATQINNLKNLCEKILEPLRRNFGVIKINSGFRCPVLNERVNGVGNSQHLCGEAADIHCYNVYIARKYFDFITNHCQYDQLLFEYRKGGSFWIHVSLKRNEKNRKMRIENYPVKH
;
A
#
# COMPACT_ATOMS: atom_id res chain seq x y z
N MET A 1 26.35 53.10 27.05
CA MET A 1 26.49 51.62 27.04
C MET A 1 25.19 51.04 26.56
N THR A 2 25.10 50.71 25.30
CA THR A 2 23.91 50.19 24.67
C THR A 2 24.20 48.73 24.29
N THR A 3 23.55 47.80 24.97
CA THR A 3 23.64 46.37 24.68
C THR A 3 22.61 46.00 23.62
N ASN A 4 23.08 45.70 22.43
CA ASN A 4 22.29 45.08 21.36
C ASN A 4 22.00 43.60 21.70
N HIS A 5 20.74 43.28 21.90
CA HIS A 5 20.26 41.90 21.89
C HIS A 5 19.87 41.55 20.47
N SER A 6 20.66 40.74 19.80
CA SER A 6 20.29 40.11 18.52
C SER A 6 19.30 38.98 18.78
N SER A 7 18.07 39.23 18.36
CA SER A 7 17.00 38.21 18.35
C SER A 7 17.33 37.20 17.23
N GLY A 8 17.86 36.04 17.59
CA GLY A 8 17.98 34.92 16.68
C GLY A 8 16.57 34.38 16.32
N SER A 9 16.16 34.56 15.07
CA SER A 9 14.96 33.96 14.54
C SER A 9 15.11 32.43 14.52
N PHE A 10 14.49 31.76 15.46
CA PHE A 10 14.31 30.31 15.41
C PHE A 10 13.30 29.98 14.31
N VAL A 11 13.77 29.56 13.15
CA VAL A 11 12.93 28.99 12.12
C VAL A 11 12.54 27.58 12.58
N LEU A 12 11.37 27.45 13.18
CA LEU A 12 10.75 26.17 13.47
C LEU A 12 10.33 25.54 12.14
N PHE A 13 11.13 24.59 11.65
CA PHE A 13 10.67 23.66 10.64
C PHE A 13 9.62 22.76 11.29
N PHE A 14 8.36 23.12 11.19
CA PHE A 14 7.28 22.19 11.44
C PHE A 14 7.34 21.14 10.32
N ASN A 15 7.95 20.00 10.58
CA ASN A 15 7.71 18.80 9.80
C ASN A 15 6.20 18.54 9.92
N ASN A 16 5.48 18.77 8.83
CA ASN A 16 4.04 18.56 8.75
C ASN A 16 3.79 17.05 8.69
N ILE A 17 3.98 16.37 9.83
CA ILE A 17 3.69 14.93 9.97
C ILE A 17 2.18 14.80 9.86
N MET A 18 1.72 14.08 8.83
CA MET A 18 0.30 13.81 8.62
C MET A 18 -0.26 13.05 9.81
N THR A 19 -1.33 13.57 10.41
CA THR A 19 -2.00 12.87 11.51
C THR A 19 -2.83 11.69 10.98
N LEU A 20 -3.15 10.76 11.88
CA LEU A 20 -4.00 9.61 11.56
C LEU A 20 -5.39 10.06 11.06
N GLU A 21 -5.97 11.10 11.66
CA GLU A 21 -7.27 11.64 11.23
C GLU A 21 -7.17 12.24 9.83
N GLN A 22 -6.12 12.99 9.53
CA GLN A 22 -5.88 13.50 8.17
C GLN A 22 -5.74 12.36 7.15
N ALA A 23 -5.11 11.24 7.51
CA ALA A 23 -5.01 10.08 6.63
C ALA A 23 -6.36 9.39 6.41
N LYS A 24 -7.24 9.32 7.42
CA LYS A 24 -8.60 8.79 7.30
C LYS A 24 -9.49 9.64 6.40
N GLU A 25 -9.35 10.95 6.47
CA GLU A 25 -10.11 11.89 5.64
C GLU A 25 -9.57 11.99 4.22
N LYS A 26 -8.27 11.73 4.02
CA LYS A 26 -7.63 11.83 2.71
C LYS A 26 -8.04 10.69 1.79
N ARG A 27 -8.97 10.98 0.87
CA ARG A 27 -9.37 10.05 -0.18
C ARG A 27 -8.31 10.00 -1.29
N LEU A 28 -7.92 8.79 -1.64
CA LEU A 28 -7.14 8.52 -2.85
C LEU A 28 -8.05 8.38 -4.06
N THR A 29 -9.20 7.74 -3.87
CA THR A 29 -10.25 7.52 -4.86
C THR A 29 -11.63 7.51 -4.21
N GLU A 30 -12.68 7.19 -4.96
CA GLU A 30 -14.06 7.15 -4.47
C GLU A 30 -14.25 6.22 -3.25
N HIS A 31 -13.59 5.04 -3.25
CA HIS A 31 -13.79 4.01 -2.22
C HIS A 31 -12.56 3.76 -1.33
N PHE A 32 -11.41 4.34 -1.65
CA PHE A 32 -10.16 4.09 -0.90
C PHE A 32 -9.62 5.36 -0.27
N THR A 33 -9.27 5.26 1.02
CA THR A 33 -8.60 6.31 1.78
C THR A 33 -7.09 6.04 1.88
N LEU A 34 -6.31 7.07 2.17
CA LEU A 34 -4.89 6.90 2.44
C LEU A 34 -4.66 5.99 3.65
N TYR A 35 -5.51 6.13 4.68
CA TYR A 35 -5.42 5.30 5.88
C TYR A 35 -5.52 3.80 5.57
N GLU A 36 -6.48 3.38 4.73
CA GLU A 36 -6.60 1.96 4.34
C GLU A 36 -5.35 1.43 3.66
N MET A 37 -4.68 2.29 2.87
CA MET A 37 -3.50 1.91 2.10
C MET A 37 -2.18 1.99 2.89
N MET A 38 -2.17 2.54 4.09
CA MET A 38 -0.97 2.65 4.94
C MET A 38 -1.10 1.97 6.30
N ARG A 39 -2.31 1.61 6.74
CA ARG A 39 -2.51 1.00 8.06
C ARG A 39 -1.81 -0.35 8.18
N SER A 40 -1.25 -0.62 9.35
CA SER A 40 -0.63 -1.90 9.69
C SER A 40 -0.69 -2.13 11.19
N GLU A 41 -1.29 -3.24 11.61
CA GLU A 41 -1.31 -3.64 13.02
C GLU A 41 0.11 -3.82 13.59
N THR A 42 1.03 -4.34 12.77
CA THR A 42 2.45 -4.46 13.15
C THR A 42 3.07 -3.10 13.38
N ALA A 43 2.78 -2.11 12.54
CA ALA A 43 3.30 -0.75 12.72
C ALA A 43 2.73 -0.11 14.00
N GLU A 44 1.44 -0.24 14.23
CA GLU A 44 0.76 0.26 15.44
C GLU A 44 1.34 -0.37 16.72
N THR A 45 1.46 -1.70 16.74
CA THR A 45 1.99 -2.45 17.91
C THR A 45 3.43 -2.07 18.25
N HIS A 46 4.24 -1.72 17.25
CA HIS A 46 5.67 -1.42 17.43
C HIS A 46 6.01 0.06 17.32
N ASN A 47 5.00 0.94 17.30
CA ASN A 47 5.17 2.38 17.16
C ASN A 47 6.05 2.78 15.94
N ILE A 48 5.85 2.10 14.81
CA ILE A 48 6.55 2.39 13.57
C ILE A 48 5.75 3.44 12.79
N ASP A 49 6.40 4.56 12.45
CA ASP A 49 5.83 5.54 11.53
C ASP A 49 5.79 4.96 10.11
N ASN A 50 4.60 4.64 9.64
CA ASN A 50 4.35 4.09 8.31
C ASN A 50 3.67 5.15 7.41
N THR A 51 4.06 6.41 7.51
CA THR A 51 3.51 7.50 6.71
C THR A 51 4.22 7.57 5.35
N PRO A 52 3.50 7.43 4.22
CA PRO A 52 4.09 7.54 2.89
C PRO A 52 4.36 9.00 2.52
N ASP A 53 5.39 9.24 1.70
CA ASP A 53 5.67 10.52 1.10
C ASP A 53 4.74 10.85 -0.08
N ALA A 54 4.87 12.05 -0.65
CA ALA A 54 4.02 12.52 -1.75
C ALA A 54 4.11 11.63 -3.02
N THR A 55 5.28 11.08 -3.32
CA THR A 55 5.50 10.18 -4.46
C THR A 55 4.78 8.86 -4.23
N GLN A 56 4.95 8.27 -3.06
CA GLN A 56 4.31 7.02 -2.65
C GLN A 56 2.78 7.17 -2.59
N ILE A 57 2.26 8.30 -2.11
CA ILE A 57 0.82 8.61 -2.14
C ILE A 57 0.30 8.66 -3.58
N ASN A 58 1.03 9.28 -4.50
CA ASN A 58 0.63 9.31 -5.91
C ASN A 58 0.67 7.92 -6.56
N ASN A 59 1.62 7.06 -6.17
CA ASN A 59 1.68 5.68 -6.65
C ASN A 59 0.52 4.85 -6.10
N LEU A 60 0.20 4.98 -4.81
CA LEU A 60 -0.99 4.36 -4.20
C LEU A 60 -2.27 4.81 -4.89
N LYS A 61 -2.41 6.10 -5.17
CA LYS A 61 -3.56 6.63 -5.91
C LYS A 61 -3.69 5.98 -7.29
N ASN A 62 -2.60 5.90 -8.06
CA ASN A 62 -2.58 5.25 -9.36
C ASN A 62 -2.98 3.76 -9.27
N LEU A 63 -2.49 3.03 -8.27
CA LEU A 63 -2.86 1.64 -8.00
C LEU A 63 -4.36 1.51 -7.69
N CYS A 64 -4.89 2.39 -6.83
CA CYS A 64 -6.31 2.44 -6.51
C CYS A 64 -7.15 2.69 -7.75
N GLU A 65 -6.83 3.72 -8.55
CA GLU A 65 -7.60 4.09 -9.75
C GLU A 65 -7.62 2.99 -10.82
N LYS A 66 -6.48 2.35 -11.04
CA LYS A 66 -6.29 1.43 -12.18
C LYS A 66 -6.63 -0.02 -11.88
N ILE A 67 -6.58 -0.44 -10.62
CA ILE A 67 -6.79 -1.85 -10.22
C ILE A 67 -7.87 -1.98 -9.14
N LEU A 68 -7.73 -1.28 -8.02
CA LEU A 68 -8.59 -1.53 -6.86
C LEU A 68 -10.02 -1.02 -7.08
N GLU A 69 -10.21 0.15 -7.69
CA GLU A 69 -11.54 0.68 -8.02
C GLU A 69 -12.29 -0.19 -9.05
N PRO A 70 -11.69 -0.62 -10.17
CA PRO A 70 -12.32 -1.60 -11.07
C PRO A 70 -12.75 -2.88 -10.35
N LEU A 71 -11.87 -3.42 -9.49
CA LEU A 71 -12.18 -4.62 -8.72
C LEU A 71 -13.33 -4.36 -7.72
N ARG A 72 -13.28 -3.25 -7.01
CA ARG A 72 -14.30 -2.79 -6.05
C ARG A 72 -15.68 -2.63 -6.69
N ARG A 73 -15.75 -2.04 -7.87
CA ARG A 73 -16.99 -1.84 -8.62
C ARG A 73 -17.60 -3.15 -9.10
N ASN A 74 -16.75 -4.13 -9.43
CA ASN A 74 -17.22 -5.42 -9.94
C ASN A 74 -17.65 -6.40 -8.83
N PHE A 75 -16.97 -6.38 -7.66
CA PHE A 75 -17.17 -7.38 -6.61
C PHE A 75 -17.73 -6.83 -5.30
N GLY A 76 -17.97 -5.53 -5.21
CA GLY A 76 -18.37 -4.92 -3.95
C GLY A 76 -17.19 -4.66 -3.02
N VAL A 77 -17.41 -4.64 -1.70
CA VAL A 77 -16.37 -4.31 -0.71
C VAL A 77 -15.22 -5.29 -0.78
N ILE A 78 -14.02 -4.78 -1.03
CA ILE A 78 -12.75 -5.53 -0.92
C ILE A 78 -11.96 -5.01 0.29
N LYS A 79 -11.22 -5.89 0.94
CA LYS A 79 -10.39 -5.56 2.10
C LYS A 79 -8.91 -5.58 1.71
N ILE A 80 -8.18 -4.53 2.05
CA ILE A 80 -6.73 -4.46 1.86
C ILE A 80 -6.04 -4.93 3.13
N ASN A 81 -5.19 -5.95 3.00
CA ASN A 81 -4.35 -6.45 4.09
C ASN A 81 -3.09 -5.61 4.27
N SER A 82 -2.51 -5.13 3.17
CA SER A 82 -1.28 -4.33 3.16
C SER A 82 -1.23 -3.50 1.88
N GLY A 83 -0.95 -2.22 2.01
CA GLY A 83 -0.60 -1.33 0.91
C GLY A 83 0.84 -0.86 1.05
N PHE A 84 1.07 0.42 1.37
CA PHE A 84 2.41 0.96 1.63
C PHE A 84 3.06 0.34 2.88
N ARG A 85 4.37 0.13 2.79
CA ARG A 85 5.23 -0.26 3.90
C ARG A 85 6.51 0.59 3.89
N CYS A 86 6.80 1.29 4.99
CA CYS A 86 8.10 1.91 5.18
C CYS A 86 9.20 0.84 5.33
N PRO A 87 10.49 1.18 5.14
CA PRO A 87 11.59 0.19 5.22
C PRO A 87 11.60 -0.61 6.52
N VAL A 88 11.41 0.05 7.66
CA VAL A 88 11.40 -0.60 8.99
C VAL A 88 10.25 -1.60 9.13
N LEU A 89 9.06 -1.23 8.66
CA LEU A 89 7.91 -2.15 8.66
C LEU A 89 8.14 -3.31 7.71
N ASN A 90 8.66 -3.06 6.50
CA ASN A 90 8.92 -4.11 5.51
C ASN A 90 9.91 -5.16 6.03
N GLU A 91 10.98 -4.73 6.70
CA GLU A 91 11.93 -5.63 7.35
C GLU A 91 11.26 -6.45 8.46
N ARG A 92 10.46 -5.80 9.32
CA ARG A 92 9.77 -6.47 10.43
C ARG A 92 8.79 -7.55 9.99
N VAL A 93 8.16 -7.38 8.85
CA VAL A 93 7.25 -8.39 8.27
C VAL A 93 7.96 -9.37 7.32
N ASN A 94 9.30 -9.40 7.31
CA ASN A 94 10.14 -10.22 6.43
C ASN A 94 9.88 -9.98 4.94
N GLY A 95 9.54 -8.75 4.57
CA GLY A 95 9.39 -8.36 3.17
C GLY A 95 10.73 -8.30 2.45
N VAL A 96 10.74 -8.59 1.15
CA VAL A 96 11.95 -8.49 0.32
C VAL A 96 12.43 -7.04 0.21
N GLY A 97 13.74 -6.83 0.13
CA GLY A 97 14.35 -5.49 0.13
C GLY A 97 13.96 -4.60 -1.07
N ASN A 98 13.55 -5.21 -2.19
CA ASN A 98 13.06 -4.52 -3.40
C ASN A 98 11.54 -4.62 -3.55
N SER A 99 10.80 -4.73 -2.46
CA SER A 99 9.36 -4.83 -2.45
C SER A 99 8.68 -3.57 -3.02
N GLN A 100 7.71 -3.74 -3.91
CA GLN A 100 6.93 -2.62 -4.46
C GLN A 100 6.00 -1.97 -3.43
N HIS A 101 5.75 -2.60 -2.30
CA HIS A 101 5.10 -1.96 -1.15
C HIS A 101 5.89 -0.77 -0.60
N LEU A 102 7.23 -0.80 -0.69
CA LEU A 102 8.11 0.32 -0.29
C LEU A 102 7.91 1.58 -1.13
N CYS A 103 7.47 1.40 -2.38
CA CYS A 103 7.23 2.50 -3.32
C CYS A 103 5.75 2.94 -3.36
N GLY A 104 4.86 2.30 -2.60
CA GLY A 104 3.41 2.53 -2.71
C GLY A 104 2.80 1.99 -4.01
N GLU A 105 3.47 1.04 -4.66
CA GLU A 105 3.07 0.47 -5.96
C GLU A 105 2.42 -0.91 -5.85
N ALA A 106 2.17 -1.41 -4.64
CA ALA A 106 1.60 -2.73 -4.40
C ALA A 106 0.50 -2.74 -3.35
N ALA A 107 -0.40 -3.71 -3.46
CA ALA A 107 -1.39 -4.05 -2.45
C ALA A 107 -1.58 -5.56 -2.35
N ASP A 108 -1.81 -6.02 -1.12
CA ASP A 108 -2.23 -7.37 -0.79
C ASP A 108 -3.74 -7.33 -0.48
N ILE A 109 -4.54 -7.95 -1.35
CA ILE A 109 -6.01 -7.95 -1.27
C ILE A 109 -6.46 -9.21 -0.57
N HIS A 110 -7.19 -9.07 0.55
CA HIS A 110 -7.74 -10.19 1.30
C HIS A 110 -8.74 -10.98 0.47
N CYS A 111 -8.66 -12.31 0.54
CA CYS A 111 -9.61 -13.21 -0.07
C CYS A 111 -10.16 -14.18 0.98
N TYR A 112 -11.49 -14.19 1.16
CA TYR A 112 -12.15 -15.02 2.17
C TYR A 112 -12.04 -16.52 1.90
N ASN A 113 -11.82 -16.90 0.64
CA ASN A 113 -11.60 -18.27 0.22
C ASN A 113 -10.93 -18.33 -1.16
N VAL A 114 -10.57 -19.53 -1.58
CA VAL A 114 -9.92 -19.79 -2.88
C VAL A 114 -10.78 -19.36 -4.09
N TYR A 115 -12.10 -19.48 -4.00
CA TYR A 115 -13.02 -19.12 -5.08
C TYR A 115 -13.01 -17.60 -5.33
N ILE A 116 -13.06 -16.80 -4.27
CA ILE A 116 -12.95 -15.34 -4.37
C ILE A 116 -11.56 -14.93 -4.87
N ALA A 117 -10.51 -15.58 -4.36
CA ALA A 117 -9.14 -15.32 -4.83
C ALA A 117 -9.01 -15.58 -6.35
N ARG A 118 -9.58 -16.68 -6.84
CA ARG A 118 -9.63 -17.01 -8.27
C ARG A 118 -10.35 -15.93 -9.07
N LYS A 119 -11.53 -15.50 -8.63
CA LYS A 119 -12.30 -14.45 -9.29
C LYS A 119 -11.54 -13.12 -9.38
N TYR A 120 -10.89 -12.69 -8.30
CA TYR A 120 -10.09 -11.47 -8.28
C TYR A 120 -8.89 -11.60 -9.23
N PHE A 121 -8.18 -12.71 -9.16
CA PHE A 121 -7.03 -12.99 -10.01
C PHE A 121 -7.38 -12.97 -11.51
N ASP A 122 -8.47 -13.66 -11.89
CA ASP A 122 -8.93 -13.73 -13.27
C ASP A 122 -9.43 -12.35 -13.77
N PHE A 123 -10.15 -11.61 -12.93
CA PHE A 123 -10.61 -10.27 -13.27
C PHE A 123 -9.43 -9.33 -13.54
N ILE A 124 -8.45 -9.29 -12.63
CA ILE A 124 -7.27 -8.43 -12.80
C ILE A 124 -6.48 -8.84 -14.05
N THR A 125 -6.31 -10.15 -14.27
CA THR A 125 -5.62 -10.67 -15.46
C THR A 125 -6.24 -10.16 -16.76
N ASN A 126 -7.57 -10.14 -16.84
CA ASN A 126 -8.29 -9.88 -18.08
C ASN A 126 -8.66 -8.40 -18.28
N HIS A 127 -8.73 -7.60 -17.20
CA HIS A 127 -9.30 -6.26 -17.26
C HIS A 127 -8.38 -5.15 -16.77
N CYS A 128 -7.23 -5.49 -16.13
CA CYS A 128 -6.32 -4.50 -15.57
C CYS A 128 -4.91 -4.59 -16.18
N GLN A 129 -4.19 -3.47 -16.13
CA GLN A 129 -2.74 -3.49 -16.29
C GLN A 129 -2.10 -3.73 -14.94
N TYR A 130 -1.04 -4.53 -14.88
CA TYR A 130 -0.29 -4.81 -13.66
C TYR A 130 1.19 -5.06 -13.97
N ASP A 131 2.05 -4.88 -12.97
CA ASP A 131 3.46 -5.28 -13.04
C ASP A 131 3.63 -6.71 -12.54
N GLN A 132 3.12 -7.00 -11.33
CA GLN A 132 3.03 -8.34 -10.76
C GLN A 132 1.60 -8.65 -10.34
N LEU A 133 1.21 -9.89 -10.51
CA LEU A 133 -0.07 -10.45 -10.05
C LEU A 133 0.19 -11.85 -9.51
N LEU A 134 0.14 -12.02 -8.19
CA LEU A 134 0.44 -13.28 -7.52
C LEU A 134 -0.79 -13.77 -6.77
N PHE A 135 -1.15 -15.02 -6.99
CA PHE A 135 -2.11 -15.72 -6.14
C PHE A 135 -1.34 -16.37 -4.99
N GLU A 136 -1.44 -15.79 -3.82
CA GLU A 136 -0.70 -16.22 -2.62
C GLU A 136 -1.61 -16.91 -1.62
N TYR A 137 -1.05 -17.86 -0.87
CA TYR A 137 -1.75 -18.54 0.20
C TYR A 137 -0.80 -18.98 1.31
N ARG A 138 -1.36 -19.18 2.51
CA ARG A 138 -0.67 -19.86 3.61
C ARG A 138 -1.27 -21.22 3.85
N LYS A 139 -0.44 -22.17 4.21
CA LYS A 139 -0.86 -23.47 4.72
C LYS A 139 -1.73 -23.23 5.95
N GLY A 140 -3.02 -23.61 5.89
CA GLY A 140 -4.02 -23.27 6.91
C GLY A 140 -5.19 -22.41 6.39
N GLY A 141 -5.20 -22.03 5.09
CA GLY A 141 -6.39 -21.51 4.42
C GLY A 141 -6.51 -19.99 4.31
N SER A 142 -5.46 -19.22 4.55
CA SER A 142 -5.46 -17.78 4.24
C SER A 142 -5.07 -17.58 2.78
N PHE A 143 -5.88 -16.79 2.04
CA PHE A 143 -5.64 -16.46 0.64
C PHE A 143 -5.59 -14.95 0.45
N TRP A 144 -4.71 -14.48 -0.45
CA TRP A 144 -4.70 -13.09 -0.87
C TRP A 144 -4.15 -12.95 -2.28
N ILE A 145 -4.48 -11.87 -2.92
CA ILE A 145 -3.91 -11.47 -4.20
C ILE A 145 -2.91 -10.35 -3.95
N HIS A 146 -1.64 -10.62 -4.22
CA HIS A 146 -0.66 -9.55 -4.37
C HIS A 146 -0.75 -8.97 -5.76
N VAL A 147 -0.95 -7.67 -5.87
CA VAL A 147 -0.94 -6.96 -7.15
C VAL A 147 -0.09 -5.71 -7.06
N SER A 148 0.66 -5.44 -8.11
CA SER A 148 1.46 -4.22 -8.21
C SER A 148 1.32 -3.56 -9.57
N LEU A 149 1.52 -2.24 -9.59
CA LEU A 149 1.47 -1.41 -10.79
C LEU A 149 2.48 -0.28 -10.67
N LYS A 150 3.47 -0.26 -11.55
CA LYS A 150 4.42 0.85 -11.67
C LYS A 150 3.76 2.00 -12.41
N ARG A 151 3.90 3.20 -11.86
CA ARG A 151 3.27 4.39 -12.42
C ARG A 151 4.02 4.94 -13.64
N ASN A 152 5.34 4.99 -13.59
CA ASN A 152 6.18 5.69 -14.57
C ASN A 152 7.13 4.76 -15.34
N GLU A 153 7.02 3.44 -15.15
CA GLU A 153 7.89 2.46 -15.78
C GLU A 153 7.08 1.39 -16.53
N LYS A 154 7.77 0.62 -17.37
CA LYS A 154 7.17 -0.51 -18.07
C LYS A 154 6.79 -1.62 -17.08
N ASN A 155 5.53 -2.00 -17.08
CA ASN A 155 5.01 -3.10 -16.30
C ASN A 155 5.35 -4.45 -16.95
N ARG A 156 5.81 -5.41 -16.14
CA ARG A 156 6.32 -6.72 -16.60
C ARG A 156 5.23 -7.70 -17.00
N LYS A 157 4.00 -7.50 -16.51
CA LYS A 157 2.86 -8.43 -16.65
C LYS A 157 3.18 -9.82 -16.09
N MET A 158 3.96 -9.88 -14.99
CA MET A 158 4.29 -11.12 -14.32
C MET A 158 3.06 -11.68 -13.60
N ARG A 159 2.67 -12.89 -13.95
CA ARG A 159 1.52 -13.59 -13.37
C ARG A 159 1.95 -14.95 -12.83
N ILE A 160 1.67 -15.21 -11.54
CA ILE A 160 1.99 -16.48 -10.88
C ILE A 160 0.77 -16.92 -10.07
N GLU A 161 0.31 -18.15 -10.33
CA GLU A 161 -0.76 -18.80 -9.57
C GLU A 161 -0.17 -19.72 -8.50
N ASN A 162 -0.86 -19.79 -7.35
CA ASN A 162 -0.48 -20.65 -6.23
C ASN A 162 0.96 -20.37 -5.76
N TYR A 163 1.33 -19.10 -5.66
CA TYR A 163 2.64 -18.72 -5.16
C TYR A 163 2.73 -19.05 -3.66
N PRO A 164 3.54 -20.04 -3.24
CA PRO A 164 3.68 -20.38 -1.84
C PRO A 164 4.47 -19.29 -1.12
N VAL A 165 3.92 -18.77 -0.04
CA VAL A 165 4.67 -17.86 0.83
C VAL A 165 5.75 -18.66 1.54
N LYS A 166 6.99 -18.37 1.23
CA LYS A 166 8.14 -18.90 1.96
C LYS A 166 8.18 -18.22 3.34
N HIS A 167 8.08 -19.00 4.37
CA HIS A 167 8.27 -18.57 5.76
C HIS A 167 9.74 -18.68 6.13
#